data_cac055b133685e2c20438a99df0fab01
#
_entry.id   cac055b133685e2c20438a99df0fab01
#
_cell.length_a   1.000
_cell.length_b   1.000
_cell.length_c   1.000
_cell.angle_alpha   90.00
_cell.angle_beta   90.00
_cell.angle_gamma   90.00
#
_symmetry.space_group_name_H-M   'P 1'
#
loop_
_entity.id
_entity.type
_entity.pdbx_description
1 polymer ?
#
loop_
_entity_poly.entity_id
_entity_poly.type
_entity_poly.pdbx_seq_one_letter_code
_entity_poly.pdbx_strand_id
1 'polypeptide(L)'
;MKSKSKVVVIGGGAVGVSTLYHLAKKGWSDVVLVERKELTSGSTWHAAGLLPLFNMSYSVGQLHKYAVKLYKTLEEETGQKVGFSVVSNIRLATTQDRMDEYYQYSGVAKTIGVDVKFLTPEQVKEIWPLCNPSLIHI
;
A
#
# COMPACT_ATOMS: atom_id res chain seq x y z
N MET A 1 1.11 15.19 32.83
CA MET A 1 1.04 15.34 31.36
C MET A 1 2.16 16.28 30.91
N LYS A 2 2.85 15.97 29.80
CA LYS A 2 3.89 16.83 29.25
C LYS A 2 3.24 18.12 28.71
N SER A 3 3.70 19.29 29.13
CA SER A 3 3.10 20.58 28.76
C SER A 3 3.68 21.20 27.48
N LYS A 4 4.83 20.71 27.03
CA LYS A 4 5.53 21.17 25.81
C LYS A 4 6.21 20.01 25.11
N SER A 5 6.26 20.03 23.79
CA SER A 5 7.02 19.09 22.96
C SER A 5 7.50 19.80 21.70
N LYS A 6 8.61 19.35 21.14
CA LYS A 6 9.14 19.87 19.86
C LYS A 6 8.21 19.56 18.69
N VAL A 7 7.57 18.39 18.70
CA VAL A 7 6.61 17.98 17.68
C VAL A 7 5.40 17.33 18.34
N VAL A 8 4.23 17.72 17.92
CA VAL A 8 2.97 17.08 18.30
C VAL A 8 2.30 16.54 17.04
N VAL A 9 2.10 15.24 16.98
CA VAL A 9 1.34 14.56 15.92
C VAL A 9 -0.09 14.40 16.38
N ILE A 10 -1.05 14.93 15.63
CA ILE A 10 -2.48 14.87 15.98
C ILE A 10 -3.14 13.80 15.12
N GLY A 11 -3.69 12.79 15.75
CA GLY A 11 -4.38 11.66 15.14
C GLY A 11 -3.56 10.37 15.15
N GLY A 12 -4.15 9.30 15.67
CA GLY A 12 -3.56 7.97 15.84
C GLY A 12 -3.93 6.97 14.74
N GLY A 13 -4.28 7.44 13.55
CA GLY A 13 -4.45 6.59 12.37
C GLY A 13 -3.12 6.22 11.71
N ALA A 14 -3.17 5.47 10.60
CA ALA A 14 -1.98 4.99 9.89
C ALA A 14 -0.98 6.10 9.57
N VAL A 15 -1.45 7.27 9.14
CA VAL A 15 -0.59 8.42 8.80
C VAL A 15 0.10 8.98 10.04
N GLY A 16 -0.64 9.22 11.13
CA GLY A 16 -0.05 9.78 12.35
C GLY A 16 0.93 8.83 13.02
N VAL A 17 0.55 7.55 13.15
CA VAL A 17 1.45 6.52 13.71
C VAL A 17 2.70 6.35 12.86
N SER A 18 2.56 6.31 11.53
CA SER A 18 3.70 6.25 10.61
C SER A 18 4.60 7.48 10.74
N THR A 19 4.02 8.68 10.88
CA THR A 19 4.78 9.92 11.09
C THR A 19 5.58 9.85 12.38
N LEU A 20 4.94 9.47 13.49
CA LEU A 20 5.61 9.29 14.79
C LEU A 20 6.76 8.28 14.69
N TYR A 21 6.50 7.11 14.09
CA TYR A 21 7.50 6.06 13.90
C TYR A 21 8.74 6.59 13.14
N HIS A 22 8.52 7.28 12.01
CA HIS A 22 9.63 7.78 11.21
C HIS A 22 10.38 8.93 11.86
N LEU A 23 9.70 9.79 12.63
CA LEU A 23 10.36 10.82 13.44
C LEU A 23 11.26 10.17 14.49
N ALA A 24 10.74 9.19 15.24
CA ALA A 24 11.52 8.45 16.23
C ALA A 24 12.71 7.72 15.58
N LYS A 25 12.50 7.06 14.46
CA LYS A 25 13.57 6.37 13.68
C LYS A 25 14.66 7.34 13.19
N LYS A 26 14.33 8.62 13.01
CA LYS A 26 15.27 9.70 12.67
C LYS A 26 15.92 10.37 13.91
N GLY A 27 15.70 9.84 15.11
CA GLY A 27 16.31 10.33 16.34
C GLY A 27 15.54 11.48 17.03
N TRP A 28 14.32 11.79 16.59
CA TRP A 28 13.49 12.77 17.28
C TRP A 28 12.89 12.15 18.56
N SER A 29 13.42 12.51 19.71
CA SER A 29 12.98 11.97 21.01
C SER A 29 11.89 12.81 21.69
N ASP A 30 11.73 14.08 21.31
CA ASP A 30 10.74 14.99 21.87
C ASP A 30 9.50 15.12 20.97
N VAL A 31 8.87 13.99 20.73
CA VAL A 31 7.66 13.87 19.90
C VAL A 31 6.52 13.28 20.73
N VAL A 32 5.32 13.80 20.56
CA VAL A 32 4.10 13.31 21.21
C VAL A 32 3.04 13.06 20.13
N LEU A 33 2.36 11.92 20.22
CA LEU A 33 1.15 11.67 19.46
C LEU A 33 -0.07 11.83 20.39
N VAL A 34 -1.04 12.55 19.92
CA VAL A 34 -2.33 12.71 20.60
C VAL A 34 -3.46 12.15 19.75
N GLU A 35 -4.26 11.28 20.35
CA GLU A 35 -5.46 10.70 19.75
C GLU A 35 -6.63 10.88 20.70
N ARG A 36 -7.79 11.26 20.18
CA ARG A 36 -8.99 11.51 21.00
C ARG A 36 -9.76 10.25 21.38
N LYS A 37 -9.50 9.15 20.68
CA LYS A 37 -10.13 7.84 20.88
C LYS A 37 -9.05 6.77 20.91
N GLU A 38 -9.38 5.55 20.56
CA GLU A 38 -8.43 4.45 20.39
C GLU A 38 -7.63 4.63 19.10
N LEU A 39 -6.39 4.12 19.10
CA LEU A 39 -5.56 4.11 17.88
C LEU A 39 -6.29 3.37 16.76
N THR A 40 -6.17 3.87 15.55
CA THR A 40 -6.77 3.33 14.32
C THR A 40 -8.30 3.37 14.22
N SER A 41 -9.02 3.86 15.23
CA SER A 41 -10.49 3.84 15.28
C SER A 41 -11.20 4.72 14.24
N GLY A 42 -10.47 5.56 13.50
CA GLY A 42 -10.99 6.39 12.41
C GLY A 42 -10.97 5.68 11.05
N SER A 43 -10.58 6.40 10.00
CA SER A 43 -10.55 5.88 8.62
C SER A 43 -9.66 4.64 8.45
N THR A 44 -8.63 4.47 9.27
CA THR A 44 -7.72 3.33 9.20
C THR A 44 -8.44 2.00 9.42
N TRP A 45 -9.39 1.94 10.34
CA TRP A 45 -10.22 0.76 10.60
C TRP A 45 -11.03 0.31 9.38
N HIS A 46 -11.42 1.26 8.51
CA HIS A 46 -12.26 0.98 7.34
C HIS A 46 -11.46 0.63 6.09
N ALA A 47 -10.13 0.63 6.16
CA ALA A 47 -9.27 0.34 5.02
C ALA A 47 -9.26 -1.14 4.70
N ALA A 48 -9.27 -1.47 3.40
CA ALA A 48 -9.22 -2.86 2.92
C ALA A 48 -7.85 -3.54 3.15
N GLY A 49 -6.85 -2.80 3.60
CA GLY A 49 -5.51 -3.35 3.88
C GLY A 49 -4.70 -3.71 2.63
N LEU A 50 -5.05 -3.19 1.46
CA LEU A 50 -4.34 -3.45 0.22
C LEU A 50 -3.19 -2.45 0.02
N LEU A 51 -2.05 -2.95 -0.43
CA LEU A 51 -0.87 -2.14 -0.81
C LEU A 51 -0.56 -2.33 -2.30
N PRO A 52 -1.37 -1.76 -3.22
CA PRO A 52 -1.19 -1.94 -4.65
C PRO A 52 -0.01 -1.11 -5.15
N LEU A 53 0.91 -1.73 -5.90
CA LEU A 53 2.03 -1.04 -6.53
C LEU A 53 1.69 -0.46 -7.90
N PHE A 54 0.66 -0.98 -8.55
CA PHE A 54 0.24 -0.57 -9.89
C PHE A 54 -0.66 0.67 -9.82
N ASN A 55 -0.12 1.83 -10.15
CA ASN A 55 -0.87 3.09 -10.25
C ASN A 55 -0.19 4.07 -11.23
N MET A 56 -0.94 5.13 -11.62
CA MET A 56 -0.50 6.11 -12.63
C MET A 56 0.47 7.17 -12.11
N SER A 57 0.56 7.38 -10.80
CA SER A 57 1.41 8.43 -10.24
C SER A 57 2.76 7.87 -9.83
N TYR A 58 3.83 8.38 -10.42
CA TYR A 58 5.19 8.06 -10.02
C TYR A 58 5.42 8.30 -8.52
N SER A 59 5.02 9.46 -8.01
CA SER A 59 5.23 9.83 -6.60
C SER A 59 4.46 8.91 -5.64
N VAL A 60 3.20 8.61 -5.96
CA VAL A 60 2.38 7.67 -5.18
C VAL A 60 2.95 6.26 -5.28
N GLY A 61 3.43 5.84 -6.45
CA GLY A 61 4.07 4.55 -6.65
C GLY A 61 5.34 4.40 -5.81
N GLN A 62 6.17 5.42 -5.70
CA GLN A 62 7.35 5.42 -4.83
C GLN A 62 6.95 5.30 -3.36
N LEU A 63 5.89 6.00 -2.92
CA LEU A 63 5.37 5.89 -1.56
C LEU A 63 4.88 4.46 -1.27
N HIS A 64 4.10 3.88 -2.18
CA HIS A 64 3.62 2.50 -2.04
C HIS A 64 4.78 1.49 -2.03
N LYS A 65 5.77 1.68 -2.88
CA LYS A 65 6.97 0.82 -2.90
C LYS A 65 7.72 0.87 -1.57
N TYR A 66 7.87 2.08 -1.01
CA TYR A 66 8.46 2.24 0.32
C TYR A 66 7.61 1.55 1.40
N ALA A 67 6.28 1.73 1.38
CA ALA A 67 5.38 1.09 2.31
C ALA A 67 5.47 -0.44 2.26
N VAL A 68 5.44 -1.04 1.07
CA VAL A 68 5.62 -2.50 0.90
C VAL A 68 6.96 -2.98 1.47
N LYS A 69 8.04 -2.23 1.22
CA LYS A 69 9.36 -2.56 1.79
C LYS A 69 9.32 -2.49 3.32
N LEU A 70 8.71 -1.46 3.89
CA LEU A 70 8.57 -1.29 5.34
C LEU A 70 7.75 -2.44 5.96
N TYR A 71 6.60 -2.78 5.38
CA TYR A 71 5.76 -3.86 5.90
C TYR A 71 6.46 -5.22 5.93
N LYS A 72 7.41 -5.48 5.02
CA LYS A 72 8.23 -6.70 5.03
C LYS A 72 9.18 -6.79 6.24
N THR A 73 9.55 -5.67 6.83
CA THR A 73 10.50 -5.61 7.95
C THR A 73 9.84 -5.35 9.30
N LEU A 74 8.58 -4.88 9.31
CA LEU A 74 7.91 -4.49 10.55
C LEU A 74 7.77 -5.65 11.55
N GLU A 75 7.49 -6.86 11.08
CA GLU A 75 7.35 -8.03 11.95
C GLU A 75 8.67 -8.35 12.66
N GLU A 76 9.78 -8.28 11.95
CA GLU A 76 11.11 -8.47 12.51
C GLU A 76 11.49 -7.33 13.48
N GLU A 77 11.20 -6.08 13.09
CA GLU A 77 11.53 -4.90 13.91
C GLU A 77 10.71 -4.84 15.21
N THR A 78 9.46 -5.29 15.20
CA THR A 78 8.52 -5.09 16.32
C THR A 78 8.26 -6.36 17.14
N GLY A 79 8.57 -7.53 16.60
CA GLY A 79 8.20 -8.82 17.17
C GLY A 79 6.69 -9.13 17.12
N GLN A 80 5.91 -8.32 16.40
CA GLN A 80 4.47 -8.48 16.27
C GLN A 80 4.09 -8.89 14.84
N LYS A 81 3.21 -9.88 14.73
CA LYS A 81 2.66 -10.28 13.43
C LYS A 81 1.84 -9.14 12.82
N VAL A 82 2.22 -8.70 11.63
CA VAL A 82 1.52 -7.64 10.90
C VAL A 82 0.54 -8.19 9.87
N GLY A 83 0.52 -9.51 9.65
CA GLY A 83 -0.37 -10.18 8.71
C GLY A 83 -0.13 -9.77 7.24
N PHE A 84 1.07 -9.31 6.91
CA PHE A 84 1.41 -8.88 5.55
C PHE A 84 1.82 -10.07 4.70
N SER A 85 1.07 -10.28 3.60
CA SER A 85 1.38 -11.32 2.61
C SER A 85 1.61 -10.68 1.24
N VAL A 86 2.68 -11.10 0.58
CA VAL A 86 2.97 -10.69 -0.79
C VAL A 86 2.20 -11.60 -1.73
N VAL A 87 1.14 -11.05 -2.30
CA VAL A 87 0.29 -11.71 -3.30
C VAL A 87 0.24 -10.87 -4.57
N SER A 88 -0.14 -11.47 -5.69
CA SER A 88 -0.35 -10.71 -6.91
C SER A 88 -1.60 -9.83 -6.82
N ASN A 89 -1.64 -8.80 -7.65
CA ASN A 89 -2.84 -8.03 -7.93
C ASN A 89 -3.19 -8.21 -9.39
N ILE A 90 -4.35 -8.78 -9.67
CA ILE A 90 -4.87 -8.95 -11.03
C ILE A 90 -5.89 -7.85 -11.29
N ARG A 91 -5.74 -7.14 -12.41
CA ARG A 91 -6.69 -6.15 -12.89
C ARG A 91 -7.25 -6.62 -14.21
N LEU A 92 -8.56 -6.52 -14.34
CA LEU A 92 -9.29 -7.05 -15.48
C LEU A 92 -9.69 -5.88 -16.38
N ALA A 93 -9.42 -6.00 -17.68
CA ALA A 93 -9.87 -5.07 -18.70
C ALA A 93 -11.07 -5.68 -19.44
N THR A 94 -12.21 -5.04 -19.37
CA THR A 94 -13.44 -5.46 -20.07
C THR A 94 -13.66 -4.74 -21.38
N THR A 95 -12.83 -3.75 -21.69
CA THR A 95 -12.86 -2.96 -22.91
C THR A 95 -11.47 -2.69 -23.42
N GLN A 96 -11.34 -2.38 -24.71
CA GLN A 96 -10.05 -1.99 -25.30
C GLN A 96 -9.49 -0.71 -24.65
N ASP A 97 -10.33 0.30 -24.40
CA ASP A 97 -9.92 1.55 -23.75
C ASP A 97 -9.29 1.28 -22.37
N ARG A 98 -9.86 0.33 -21.61
CA ARG A 98 -9.30 -0.07 -20.30
C ARG A 98 -7.97 -0.80 -20.47
N MET A 99 -7.80 -1.58 -21.51
CA MET A 99 -6.54 -2.23 -21.81
C MET A 99 -5.46 -1.19 -22.18
N ASP A 100 -5.81 -0.21 -23.02
CA ASP A 100 -4.89 0.86 -23.43
C ASP A 100 -4.46 1.70 -22.23
N GLU A 101 -5.38 1.97 -21.31
CA GLU A 101 -5.06 2.61 -20.02
C GLU A 101 -4.06 1.77 -19.21
N TYR A 102 -4.22 0.46 -19.16
CA TYR A 102 -3.27 -0.41 -18.44
C TYR A 102 -1.91 -0.48 -19.13
N TYR A 103 -1.83 -0.38 -20.44
CA TYR A 103 -0.54 -0.23 -21.15
C TYR A 103 0.17 1.05 -20.71
N GLN A 104 -0.52 2.16 -20.59
CA GLN A 104 0.05 3.42 -20.08
C GLN A 104 0.52 3.28 -18.62
N TYR A 105 -0.30 2.67 -17.76
CA TYR A 105 0.07 2.40 -16.36
C TYR A 105 1.30 1.50 -16.25
N SER A 106 1.44 0.53 -17.14
CA SER A 106 2.61 -0.35 -17.15
C SER A 106 3.91 0.41 -17.43
N GLY A 107 3.86 1.43 -18.27
CA GLY A 107 4.98 2.34 -18.51
C GLY A 107 5.41 3.06 -17.23
N VAL A 108 4.47 3.62 -16.48
CA VAL A 108 4.75 4.25 -15.17
C VAL A 108 5.27 3.21 -14.16
N ALA A 109 4.61 2.06 -14.07
CA ALA A 109 5.03 0.97 -13.18
C ALA A 109 6.48 0.55 -13.43
N LYS A 110 6.89 0.45 -14.70
CA LYS A 110 8.27 0.13 -15.10
C LYS A 110 9.27 1.18 -14.57
N THR A 111 8.94 2.47 -14.62
CA THR A 111 9.82 3.53 -14.07
C THR A 111 9.97 3.45 -12.55
N ILE A 112 8.98 2.89 -11.87
CA ILE A 112 9.01 2.65 -10.41
C ILE A 112 9.73 1.34 -10.08
N GLY A 113 9.95 0.46 -11.07
CA GLY A 113 10.52 -0.88 -10.89
C GLY A 113 9.49 -1.86 -10.35
N VAL A 114 8.26 -1.76 -10.82
CA VAL A 114 7.17 -2.72 -10.57
C VAL A 114 7.05 -3.61 -11.80
N ASP A 115 7.10 -4.93 -11.59
CA ASP A 115 6.90 -5.92 -12.65
C ASP A 115 5.40 -6.04 -12.96
N VAL A 116 5.06 -5.84 -14.23
CA VAL A 116 3.68 -5.93 -14.74
C VAL A 116 3.68 -6.91 -15.91
N LYS A 117 2.80 -7.88 -15.85
CA LYS A 117 2.59 -8.87 -16.91
C LYS A 117 1.19 -8.73 -17.47
N PHE A 118 1.08 -8.70 -18.79
CA PHE A 118 -0.20 -8.84 -19.47
C PHE A 118 -0.44 -10.32 -19.70
N LEU A 119 -1.62 -10.78 -19.35
CA LEU A 119 -1.99 -12.20 -19.34
C LEU A 119 -3.20 -12.43 -20.23
N THR A 120 -3.29 -13.59 -20.87
CA THR A 120 -4.50 -14.03 -21.54
C THR A 120 -5.53 -14.54 -20.52
N PRO A 121 -6.82 -14.65 -20.88
CA PRO A 121 -7.84 -15.24 -20.03
C PRO A 121 -7.47 -16.62 -19.49
N GLU A 122 -6.84 -17.46 -20.32
CA GLU A 122 -6.39 -18.81 -19.98
C GLU A 122 -5.28 -18.75 -18.89
N GLN A 123 -4.30 -17.88 -19.08
CA GLN A 123 -3.23 -17.67 -18.09
C GLN A 123 -3.75 -17.14 -16.75
N VAL A 124 -4.76 -16.26 -16.78
CA VAL A 124 -5.44 -15.81 -15.54
C VAL A 124 -6.14 -16.98 -14.87
N LYS A 125 -6.80 -17.85 -15.64
CA LYS A 125 -7.49 -19.03 -15.11
C LYS A 125 -6.52 -20.03 -14.46
N GLU A 126 -5.32 -20.18 -15.00
CA GLU A 126 -4.27 -21.01 -14.41
C GLU A 126 -3.80 -20.46 -13.05
N ILE A 127 -3.61 -19.13 -12.94
CA ILE A 127 -3.14 -18.48 -11.71
C ILE A 127 -4.26 -18.41 -10.67
N TRP A 128 -5.49 -18.14 -11.13
CA TRP A 128 -6.64 -17.97 -10.26
C TRP A 128 -7.85 -18.75 -10.78
N PRO A 129 -7.97 -20.04 -10.46
CA PRO A 129 -9.01 -20.93 -10.97
C PRO A 129 -10.45 -20.50 -10.66
N LEU A 130 -10.65 -19.70 -9.60
CA LEU A 130 -11.98 -19.18 -9.23
C LEU A 130 -12.43 -18.01 -10.11
N CYS A 131 -11.52 -17.37 -10.83
CA CYS A 131 -11.87 -16.31 -11.76
C CYS A 131 -12.59 -16.87 -12.98
N ASN A 132 -13.63 -16.19 -13.44
CA ASN A 132 -14.24 -16.47 -14.74
C ASN A 132 -13.80 -15.43 -15.77
N PRO A 133 -12.75 -15.69 -16.55
CA PRO A 133 -12.19 -14.73 -17.50
C PRO A 133 -12.94 -14.66 -18.82
N SER A 134 -14.00 -15.46 -19.05
CA SER A 134 -14.75 -15.48 -20.30
C SER A 134 -15.48 -14.16 -20.63
N LEU A 135 -15.62 -13.28 -19.65
CA LEU A 135 -16.23 -11.94 -19.79
C LEU A 135 -15.19 -10.82 -19.93
N ILE A 136 -13.91 -11.17 -20.09
CA ILE A 136 -12.80 -10.23 -19.92
C ILE A 136 -11.82 -10.42 -21.07
N HIS A 137 -11.59 -9.36 -21.83
CA HIS A 137 -10.45 -9.26 -22.71
C HIS A 137 -9.29 -8.66 -21.93
N ILE A 138 -8.22 -9.39 -21.82
CA ILE A 138 -7.00 -8.97 -21.13
C ILE A 138 -5.90 -8.75 -22.16
#